data_cbc391ba2983c976d4bd5754f637a8aa
#
_entry.id   cbc391ba2983c976d4bd5754f637a8aa
#
_cell.length_a   1.000
_cell.length_b   1.000
_cell.length_c   1.000
_cell.angle_alpha   90.00
_cell.angle_beta   90.00
_cell.angle_gamma   90.00
#
_symmetry.space_group_name_H-M   'P 1'
#
loop_
_entity.id
_entity.type
_entity.pdbx_description
1 polymer ?
#
loop_
_entity_poly.entity_id
_entity_poly.type
_entity_poly.pdbx_seq_one_letter_code
_entity_poly.pdbx_strand_id
1 'polypeptide(L)'
;SKDDYIYSTYMTPGQFDSLSADVAGDNIFLYGSGNFTLKAGEARRFSIALLVGDGFDDLTLNAKTARQIYDTNYQFAKPPEKPNLTAVPGNEKVTLYWDDIAESSWDPISKEYDFEGYVIYRSTDPSFLDQQNITDVNGSRFLFEPHTTETGGWAKWDLINEYKGPSDIPYDGRGVAYHLGNNTGLVHSFVDSNNVINGQRYYYAICSYDHGTKILGIGPSESSKTITLNPETNEIFLDVNTASVVPREPAAGYTKGFVAEDTVSAFKHLAGFGTGNFAVEILDPMAIEDTNTFQITFDVSPTRYSIEDLNPVIENRTVKKNVYITLKKNRVNGEHFILKNSSGSIMTKDKDYILFPEAGQVVVTDTLNSAITEGEQVSIEYTHYPLWESKRLNNEESNPVIDGIKLYVKDKSLALNDEKSKWTDGSTGNYTATVGPYDGKASNMRGADYEIRWFNDI
;
A
#
# COMPACT_ATOMS: atom_id res chain seq x y z
N SER A 1 2.39 -41.62 40.67
CA SER A 1 0.99 -41.22 40.47
C SER A 1 0.48 -41.79 39.15
N LYS A 2 -0.82 -41.68 38.90
CA LYS A 2 -1.41 -42.07 37.60
C LYS A 2 -0.82 -41.24 36.46
N ASP A 3 -0.48 -40.00 36.77
CA ASP A 3 0.13 -39.06 35.79
C ASP A 3 1.58 -39.47 35.46
N ASP A 4 2.36 -39.93 36.45
CA ASP A 4 3.73 -40.40 36.21
C ASP A 4 3.75 -41.63 35.29
N TYR A 5 2.74 -42.52 35.43
CA TYR A 5 2.61 -43.65 34.53
C TYR A 5 2.27 -43.23 33.09
N ILE A 6 1.36 -42.25 32.91
CA ILE A 6 1.02 -41.71 31.59
C ILE A 6 2.26 -41.09 30.96
N TYR A 7 2.99 -40.23 31.68
CA TYR A 7 4.17 -39.57 31.14
C TYR A 7 5.31 -40.54 30.82
N SER A 8 5.56 -41.51 31.65
CA SER A 8 6.64 -42.48 31.43
C SER A 8 6.32 -43.54 30.37
N THR A 9 5.04 -43.85 30.15
CA THR A 9 4.63 -44.90 29.23
C THR A 9 4.24 -44.38 27.86
N TYR A 10 3.47 -43.28 27.82
CA TYR A 10 2.88 -42.79 26.58
C TYR A 10 3.58 -41.57 25.99
N MET A 11 4.41 -40.84 26.75
CA MET A 11 5.06 -39.63 26.34
C MET A 11 6.59 -39.73 26.26
N THR A 12 7.12 -40.96 26.21
CA THR A 12 8.55 -41.20 26.04
C THR A 12 8.97 -40.84 24.61
N PRO A 13 9.99 -39.97 24.41
CA PRO A 13 10.46 -39.59 23.09
C PRO A 13 10.81 -40.77 22.21
N GLY A 14 10.31 -40.80 20.98
CA GLY A 14 10.56 -41.87 19.99
C GLY A 14 9.69 -43.11 20.16
N GLN A 15 8.77 -43.14 21.12
CA GLN A 15 7.73 -44.18 21.25
C GLN A 15 6.42 -43.65 20.66
N PHE A 16 5.87 -44.40 19.71
CA PHE A 16 4.59 -44.10 19.09
C PHE A 16 3.68 -45.31 19.18
N ASP A 17 2.43 -45.10 19.58
CA ASP A 17 1.43 -46.16 19.52
C ASP A 17 1.06 -46.47 18.07
N SER A 18 0.87 -47.72 17.77
CA SER A 18 0.32 -48.16 16.48
C SER A 18 -1.19 -48.42 16.68
N LEU A 19 -2.01 -47.64 15.98
CA LEU A 19 -3.45 -47.94 15.90
C LEU A 19 -3.65 -49.10 14.91
N SER A 20 -4.40 -50.14 15.33
CA SER A 20 -4.82 -51.14 14.36
C SER A 20 -5.89 -50.54 13.44
N ALA A 21 -5.83 -50.84 12.16
CA ALA A 21 -6.74 -50.29 11.13
C ALA A 21 -8.24 -50.64 11.38
N ASP A 22 -8.53 -51.54 12.30
CA ASP A 22 -9.88 -52.05 12.58
C ASP A 22 -10.62 -51.31 13.70
N VAL A 23 -10.01 -50.30 14.33
CA VAL A 23 -10.64 -49.54 15.42
C VAL A 23 -11.18 -48.23 14.91
N ALA A 24 -12.40 -48.24 14.36
CA ALA A 24 -13.18 -47.05 14.10
C ALA A 24 -13.84 -46.57 15.39
N GLY A 25 -13.56 -45.37 15.87
CA GLY A 25 -14.15 -44.78 17.07
C GLY A 25 -13.53 -43.45 17.44
N ASP A 26 -14.03 -42.83 18.50
CA ASP A 26 -13.43 -41.59 19.03
C ASP A 26 -12.02 -41.89 19.56
N ASN A 27 -11.03 -41.29 18.96
CA ASN A 27 -9.64 -41.44 19.35
C ASN A 27 -9.15 -40.21 20.11
N ILE A 28 -8.51 -40.46 21.26
CA ILE A 28 -7.78 -39.43 22.01
C ILE A 28 -6.29 -39.66 21.77
N PHE A 29 -5.57 -38.65 21.36
CA PHE A 29 -4.11 -38.75 21.25
C PHE A 29 -3.43 -37.82 22.25
N LEU A 30 -2.27 -38.26 22.73
CA LEU A 30 -1.36 -37.48 23.57
C LEU A 30 -0.11 -37.16 22.74
N TYR A 31 0.27 -35.92 22.75
CA TYR A 31 1.45 -35.45 22.07
C TYR A 31 2.41 -34.76 23.04
N GLY A 32 3.66 -35.13 23.03
CA GLY A 32 4.69 -34.56 23.89
C GLY A 32 5.91 -34.12 23.14
N SER A 33 6.46 -32.97 23.51
CA SER A 33 7.69 -32.40 22.93
C SER A 33 8.99 -32.94 23.53
N GLY A 34 8.88 -33.91 24.46
CA GLY A 34 10.00 -34.42 25.26
C GLY A 34 10.29 -33.60 26.50
N ASN A 35 11.24 -34.07 27.31
CA ASN A 35 11.62 -33.42 28.56
C ASN A 35 12.57 -32.24 28.27
N PHE A 36 12.35 -31.13 28.95
CA PHE A 36 13.25 -29.98 28.93
C PHE A 36 13.37 -29.36 30.32
N THR A 37 14.51 -28.68 30.57
CA THR A 37 14.74 -27.99 31.84
C THR A 37 14.35 -26.51 31.68
N LEU A 38 13.54 -26.00 32.59
CA LEU A 38 13.16 -24.59 32.69
C LEU A 38 13.75 -24.01 33.98
N LYS A 39 14.64 -23.04 33.88
CA LYS A 39 15.22 -22.36 35.04
C LYS A 39 14.27 -21.28 35.54
N ALA A 40 14.41 -20.89 36.81
CA ALA A 40 13.60 -19.83 37.39
C ALA A 40 13.79 -18.51 36.58
N GLY A 41 12.66 -17.92 36.13
CA GLY A 41 12.65 -16.73 35.29
C GLY A 41 12.85 -16.99 33.77
N GLU A 42 13.12 -18.22 33.36
CA GLU A 42 13.21 -18.61 31.95
C GLU A 42 11.82 -18.91 31.40
N ALA A 43 11.54 -18.45 30.17
CA ALA A 43 10.30 -18.76 29.42
C ALA A 43 10.66 -19.54 28.16
N ARG A 44 9.81 -20.52 27.83
CA ARG A 44 9.90 -21.28 26.58
C ARG A 44 8.60 -21.13 25.78
N ARG A 45 8.73 -20.89 24.49
CA ARG A 45 7.59 -20.79 23.57
C ARG A 45 7.31 -22.15 22.94
N PHE A 46 6.05 -22.54 22.95
CA PHE A 46 5.55 -23.72 22.24
C PHE A 46 4.59 -23.26 21.15
N SER A 47 4.67 -23.91 20.00
CA SER A 47 3.75 -23.69 18.90
C SER A 47 3.12 -25.01 18.50
N ILE A 48 1.80 -24.99 18.33
CA ILE A 48 1.01 -26.14 17.90
C ILE A 48 0.31 -25.73 16.62
N ALA A 49 0.43 -26.55 15.57
CA ALA A 49 -0.30 -26.39 14.32
C ALA A 49 -1.37 -27.48 14.22
N LEU A 50 -2.61 -27.08 13.95
CA LEU A 50 -3.68 -27.99 13.55
C LEU A 50 -3.79 -27.95 12.04
N LEU A 51 -3.62 -29.09 11.37
CA LEU A 51 -3.60 -29.19 9.92
C LEU A 51 -4.78 -30.03 9.45
N VAL A 52 -5.38 -29.60 8.35
CA VAL A 52 -6.46 -30.31 7.67
C VAL A 52 -6.06 -30.44 6.21
N GLY A 53 -6.44 -31.53 5.56
CA GLY A 53 -6.18 -31.78 4.14
C GLY A 53 -7.20 -32.74 3.53
N ASP A 54 -7.39 -32.65 2.22
CA ASP A 54 -8.31 -33.50 1.45
C ASP A 54 -7.80 -34.94 1.25
N GLY A 55 -6.58 -35.21 1.71
CA GLY A 55 -5.93 -36.51 1.66
C GLY A 55 -4.54 -36.49 2.28
N PHE A 56 -3.84 -37.62 2.27
CA PHE A 56 -2.52 -37.75 2.89
C PHE A 56 -1.47 -36.85 2.25
N ASP A 57 -1.50 -36.73 0.94
CA ASP A 57 -0.52 -35.92 0.18
C ASP A 57 -0.74 -34.42 0.45
N ASP A 58 -1.98 -33.96 0.45
CA ASP A 58 -2.34 -32.60 0.77
C ASP A 58 -2.02 -32.25 2.24
N LEU A 59 -2.36 -33.15 3.18
CA LEU A 59 -1.99 -33.00 4.58
C LEU A 59 -0.47 -32.91 4.78
N THR A 60 0.30 -33.70 4.02
CA THR A 60 1.76 -33.68 4.07
C THR A 60 2.33 -32.37 3.53
N LEU A 61 1.75 -31.85 2.45
CA LEU A 61 2.12 -30.54 1.89
C LEU A 61 1.84 -29.42 2.92
N ASN A 62 0.65 -29.44 3.52
CA ASN A 62 0.28 -28.47 4.55
C ASN A 62 1.20 -28.54 5.78
N ALA A 63 1.64 -29.75 6.16
CA ALA A 63 2.61 -29.93 7.24
C ALA A 63 4.00 -29.35 6.90
N LYS A 64 4.47 -29.52 5.67
CA LYS A 64 5.73 -28.90 5.20
C LYS A 64 5.64 -27.39 5.22
N THR A 65 4.54 -26.82 4.72
CA THR A 65 4.27 -25.38 4.73
C THR A 65 4.24 -24.83 6.18
N ALA A 66 3.53 -25.49 7.08
CA ALA A 66 3.49 -25.09 8.50
C ALA A 66 4.87 -25.15 9.16
N ARG A 67 5.69 -26.15 8.80
CA ARG A 67 7.08 -26.27 9.27
C ARG A 67 7.94 -25.11 8.74
N GLN A 68 7.81 -24.77 7.48
CA GLN A 68 8.53 -23.64 6.86
C GLN A 68 8.16 -22.31 7.55
N ILE A 69 6.87 -22.08 7.80
CA ILE A 69 6.38 -20.90 8.53
C ILE A 69 7.02 -20.82 9.92
N TYR A 70 7.09 -21.94 10.63
CA TYR A 70 7.72 -22.00 11.95
C TYR A 70 9.23 -21.70 11.89
N ASP A 71 9.94 -22.31 10.93
CA ASP A 71 11.40 -22.18 10.77
C ASP A 71 11.79 -20.76 10.34
N THR A 72 10.90 -20.04 9.64
CA THR A 72 11.05 -18.62 9.28
C THR A 72 10.54 -17.66 10.37
N ASN A 73 10.30 -18.16 11.59
CA ASN A 73 9.79 -17.38 12.73
C ASN A 73 8.46 -16.67 12.43
N TYR A 74 7.54 -17.35 11.74
CA TYR A 74 6.21 -16.85 11.32
C TYR A 74 6.28 -15.67 10.35
N GLN A 75 7.36 -15.54 9.62
CA GLN A 75 7.40 -14.67 8.46
C GLN A 75 6.81 -15.44 7.27
N PHE A 76 5.94 -14.76 6.53
CA PHE A 76 5.32 -15.29 5.32
C PHE A 76 5.93 -14.58 4.12
N ALA A 77 6.06 -15.29 3.00
CA ALA A 77 6.24 -14.62 1.73
C ALA A 77 5.05 -13.69 1.54
N LYS A 78 5.34 -12.45 1.26
CA LYS A 78 4.34 -11.38 1.19
C LYS A 78 4.32 -10.85 -0.24
N PRO A 79 3.17 -10.87 -0.91
CA PRO A 79 3.09 -10.24 -2.23
C PRO A 79 3.47 -8.75 -2.11
N PRO A 80 3.92 -8.13 -3.20
CA PRO A 80 4.24 -6.71 -3.19
C PRO A 80 3.08 -5.84 -2.70
N GLU A 81 3.39 -4.66 -2.21
CA GLU A 81 2.37 -3.72 -1.72
C GLU A 81 1.36 -3.38 -2.81
N LYS A 82 0.13 -3.06 -2.38
CA LYS A 82 -0.95 -2.72 -3.30
C LYS A 82 -0.76 -1.31 -3.83
N PRO A 83 -0.68 -1.10 -5.16
CA PRO A 83 -0.66 0.24 -5.72
C PRO A 83 -2.00 0.96 -5.53
N ASN A 84 -1.99 2.28 -5.41
CA ASN A 84 -3.22 3.07 -5.33
C ASN A 84 -3.80 3.26 -6.73
N LEU A 85 -5.00 2.71 -6.98
CA LEU A 85 -5.66 2.77 -8.28
C LEU A 85 -6.63 3.93 -8.37
N THR A 86 -6.54 4.71 -9.45
CA THR A 86 -7.55 5.68 -9.85
C THR A 86 -8.10 5.34 -11.23
N ALA A 87 -9.43 5.25 -11.36
CA ALA A 87 -10.12 5.00 -12.62
C ALA A 87 -10.89 6.24 -13.06
N VAL A 88 -10.54 6.79 -14.22
CA VAL A 88 -11.14 8.00 -14.80
C VAL A 88 -12.09 7.60 -15.93
N PRO A 89 -13.40 7.89 -15.80
CA PRO A 89 -14.38 7.56 -16.83
C PRO A 89 -14.21 8.43 -18.07
N GLY A 90 -14.42 7.85 -19.24
CA GLY A 90 -14.46 8.55 -20.52
C GLY A 90 -15.57 8.02 -21.41
N ASN A 91 -15.70 8.58 -22.61
CA ASN A 91 -16.64 8.09 -23.62
C ASN A 91 -16.13 6.76 -24.19
N GLU A 92 -16.86 5.67 -23.93
CA GLU A 92 -16.52 4.28 -24.34
C GLU A 92 -15.10 3.86 -23.93
N LYS A 93 -14.58 4.41 -22.83
CA LYS A 93 -13.28 4.08 -22.28
C LYS A 93 -13.16 4.38 -20.81
N VAL A 94 -12.18 3.75 -20.16
CA VAL A 94 -11.73 4.05 -18.81
C VAL A 94 -10.21 4.22 -18.84
N THR A 95 -9.72 5.28 -18.25
CA THR A 95 -8.27 5.46 -18.06
C THR A 95 -7.92 5.14 -16.61
N LEU A 96 -7.00 4.22 -16.44
CA LEU A 96 -6.50 3.78 -15.15
C LEU A 96 -5.13 4.41 -14.88
N TYR A 97 -4.91 4.84 -13.64
CA TYR A 97 -3.63 5.37 -13.16
C TYR A 97 -3.30 4.70 -11.84
N TRP A 98 -2.04 4.39 -11.61
CA TRP A 98 -1.56 3.84 -10.34
C TRP A 98 -0.15 4.34 -9.99
N ASP A 99 0.21 4.25 -8.72
CA ASP A 99 1.53 4.62 -8.22
C ASP A 99 2.51 3.44 -8.25
N ASP A 100 3.74 3.71 -7.87
CA ASP A 100 4.86 2.77 -7.88
C ASP A 100 5.22 2.19 -6.51
N ILE A 101 4.32 2.29 -5.53
CA ILE A 101 4.60 1.84 -4.16
C ILE A 101 5.02 0.36 -4.10
N ALA A 102 4.45 -0.45 -5.00
CA ALA A 102 4.74 -1.87 -5.10
C ALA A 102 6.20 -2.17 -5.50
N GLU A 103 6.82 -1.30 -6.30
CA GLU A 103 8.18 -1.52 -6.85
C GLU A 103 9.28 -1.49 -5.79
N SER A 104 8.98 -0.91 -4.63
CA SER A 104 9.88 -0.85 -3.49
C SER A 104 9.51 -1.80 -2.36
N SER A 105 8.66 -2.78 -2.63
CA SER A 105 8.24 -3.77 -1.64
C SER A 105 9.37 -4.71 -1.28
N TRP A 106 9.58 -4.88 0.02
CA TRP A 106 10.57 -5.79 0.56
C TRP A 106 9.91 -7.07 1.03
N ASP A 107 10.35 -8.22 0.51
CA ASP A 107 9.91 -9.51 1.04
C ASP A 107 10.79 -9.97 2.20
N PRO A 108 10.23 -10.25 3.38
CA PRO A 108 10.99 -10.64 4.57
C PRO A 108 11.55 -12.08 4.49
N ILE A 109 11.01 -12.93 3.61
CA ILE A 109 11.44 -14.32 3.43
C ILE A 109 12.59 -14.43 2.45
N SER A 110 12.42 -13.87 1.24
CA SER A 110 13.47 -13.82 0.23
C SER A 110 14.60 -12.88 0.66
N LYS A 111 14.30 -11.87 1.49
CA LYS A 111 15.18 -10.78 1.91
C LYS A 111 15.69 -9.96 0.74
N GLU A 112 14.83 -9.74 -0.22
CA GLU A 112 15.11 -8.97 -1.43
C GLU A 112 13.88 -8.17 -1.86
N TYR A 113 14.06 -7.29 -2.83
CA TYR A 113 13.00 -6.60 -3.55
C TYR A 113 12.65 -7.48 -4.75
N ASP A 114 11.63 -8.31 -4.63
CA ASP A 114 11.26 -9.34 -5.60
C ASP A 114 10.05 -8.98 -6.47
N PHE A 115 9.61 -7.72 -6.39
CA PHE A 115 8.56 -7.20 -7.28
C PHE A 115 8.93 -7.46 -8.75
N GLU A 116 7.96 -7.93 -9.53
CA GLU A 116 8.16 -8.24 -10.95
C GLU A 116 7.27 -7.41 -11.87
N GLY A 117 6.02 -7.12 -11.46
CA GLY A 117 5.16 -6.38 -12.37
C GLY A 117 3.74 -6.13 -11.87
N TYR A 118 2.92 -5.63 -12.80
CA TYR A 118 1.52 -5.29 -12.61
C TYR A 118 0.62 -6.08 -13.53
N VAL A 119 -0.59 -6.38 -13.06
CA VAL A 119 -1.65 -7.03 -13.84
C VAL A 119 -2.99 -6.38 -13.56
N ILE A 120 -3.79 -6.14 -14.60
CA ILE A 120 -5.12 -5.56 -14.48
C ILE A 120 -6.18 -6.63 -14.66
N TYR A 121 -7.18 -6.57 -13.80
CA TYR A 121 -8.43 -7.32 -13.89
C TYR A 121 -9.60 -6.36 -14.06
N ARG A 122 -10.57 -6.74 -14.90
CA ARG A 122 -11.84 -6.02 -15.11
C ARG A 122 -13.01 -6.96 -14.95
N SER A 123 -14.04 -6.51 -14.27
CA SER A 123 -15.29 -7.26 -14.04
C SER A 123 -16.50 -6.34 -14.09
N THR A 124 -17.68 -6.92 -14.33
CA THR A 124 -18.98 -6.27 -14.11
C THR A 124 -19.61 -6.66 -12.77
N ASP A 125 -18.98 -7.62 -12.06
CA ASP A 125 -19.35 -8.08 -10.73
C ASP A 125 -18.27 -7.67 -9.69
N PRO A 126 -18.63 -7.05 -8.55
CA PRO A 126 -17.69 -6.65 -7.52
C PRO A 126 -16.87 -7.80 -6.93
N SER A 127 -17.38 -9.04 -7.00
CA SER A 127 -16.67 -10.24 -6.56
C SER A 127 -15.79 -10.86 -7.64
N PHE A 128 -15.69 -10.25 -8.82
CA PHE A 128 -14.95 -10.75 -9.98
C PHE A 128 -15.37 -12.16 -10.43
N LEU A 129 -16.63 -12.56 -10.21
CA LEU A 129 -17.13 -13.89 -10.57
C LEU A 129 -17.34 -14.10 -12.06
N ASP A 130 -17.48 -13.03 -12.83
CA ASP A 130 -17.61 -13.05 -14.30
C ASP A 130 -16.24 -13.12 -15.03
N GLN A 131 -15.15 -13.10 -14.29
CA GLN A 131 -13.79 -13.23 -14.84
C GLN A 131 -13.59 -14.62 -15.42
N GLN A 132 -12.87 -14.67 -16.54
CA GLN A 132 -12.32 -15.92 -17.03
C GLN A 132 -11.29 -16.43 -16.03
N ASN A 133 -11.23 -17.75 -15.88
CA ASN A 133 -10.34 -18.37 -14.92
C ASN A 133 -9.43 -19.36 -15.64
N ILE A 134 -8.17 -19.35 -15.25
CA ILE A 134 -7.21 -20.39 -15.60
C ILE A 134 -7.50 -21.59 -14.70
N THR A 135 -7.70 -22.76 -15.29
CA THR A 135 -7.96 -23.99 -14.57
C THR A 135 -6.68 -24.81 -14.39
N ASP A 136 -6.64 -25.60 -13.32
CA ASP A 136 -5.62 -26.63 -13.14
C ASP A 136 -5.85 -27.86 -14.03
N VAL A 137 -4.99 -28.86 -13.91
CA VAL A 137 -5.08 -30.11 -14.69
C VAL A 137 -6.39 -30.89 -14.48
N ASN A 138 -7.08 -30.65 -13.39
CA ASN A 138 -8.36 -31.30 -13.05
C ASN A 138 -9.59 -30.44 -13.43
N GLY A 139 -9.37 -29.27 -14.05
CA GLY A 139 -10.42 -28.34 -14.41
C GLY A 139 -10.93 -27.46 -13.27
N SER A 140 -10.29 -27.48 -12.09
CA SER A 140 -10.63 -26.59 -10.98
C SER A 140 -10.15 -25.18 -11.29
N ARG A 141 -10.98 -24.19 -11.03
CA ARG A 141 -10.63 -22.77 -11.20
C ARG A 141 -9.55 -22.40 -10.21
N PHE A 142 -8.49 -21.73 -10.70
CA PHE A 142 -7.30 -21.54 -9.91
C PHE A 142 -6.78 -20.10 -9.94
N LEU A 143 -6.60 -19.52 -11.12
CA LEU A 143 -6.17 -18.14 -11.30
C LEU A 143 -7.19 -17.38 -12.13
N PHE A 144 -7.25 -16.08 -11.93
CA PHE A 144 -8.00 -15.21 -12.82
C PHE A 144 -7.17 -14.93 -14.07
N GLU A 145 -7.86 -14.88 -15.22
CA GLU A 145 -7.23 -14.43 -16.44
C GLU A 145 -7.14 -12.90 -16.43
N PRO A 146 -5.96 -12.32 -16.72
CA PRO A 146 -5.82 -10.87 -16.83
C PRO A 146 -6.75 -10.27 -17.87
N HIS A 147 -7.16 -9.01 -17.69
CA HIS A 147 -7.89 -8.28 -18.70
C HIS A 147 -7.08 -8.18 -19.99
N THR A 148 -7.74 -8.11 -21.14
CA THR A 148 -7.08 -8.03 -22.44
C THR A 148 -6.98 -6.58 -22.94
N THR A 149 -5.86 -6.26 -23.55
CA THR A 149 -5.66 -5.01 -24.28
C THR A 149 -6.43 -5.02 -25.62
N GLU A 150 -6.56 -3.89 -26.29
CA GLU A 150 -7.15 -3.82 -27.63
C GLU A 150 -6.47 -4.71 -28.66
N THR A 151 -5.19 -4.98 -28.50
CA THR A 151 -4.39 -5.84 -29.37
C THR A 151 -4.54 -7.32 -29.04
N GLY A 152 -5.33 -7.68 -28.03
CA GLY A 152 -5.61 -9.05 -27.61
C GLY A 152 -4.57 -9.69 -26.68
N GLY A 153 -3.54 -8.94 -26.29
CA GLY A 153 -2.60 -9.36 -25.25
C GLY A 153 -3.17 -9.11 -23.83
N TRP A 154 -2.60 -9.72 -22.82
CA TRP A 154 -2.97 -9.43 -21.43
C TRP A 154 -2.54 -8.02 -21.02
N ALA A 155 -3.37 -7.34 -20.23
CA ALA A 155 -3.05 -6.08 -19.57
C ALA A 155 -2.13 -6.36 -18.38
N LYS A 156 -0.86 -6.66 -18.69
CA LYS A 156 0.18 -7.09 -17.78
C LYS A 156 1.51 -6.49 -18.21
N TRP A 157 2.22 -5.90 -17.27
CA TRP A 157 3.52 -5.24 -17.48
C TRP A 157 4.51 -5.70 -16.45
N ASP A 158 5.70 -6.07 -16.91
CA ASP A 158 6.76 -6.67 -16.13
C ASP A 158 8.09 -5.94 -16.32
N LEU A 159 8.99 -6.11 -15.36
CA LEU A 159 10.35 -5.60 -15.44
C LEU A 159 11.09 -6.21 -16.64
N ILE A 160 12.05 -5.48 -17.17
CA ILE A 160 12.96 -6.00 -18.22
C ILE A 160 14.15 -6.65 -17.51
N ASN A 161 14.07 -7.95 -17.28
CA ASN A 161 15.08 -8.73 -16.56
C ASN A 161 15.10 -10.19 -17.03
N GLU A 162 15.69 -11.10 -16.25
CA GLU A 162 15.74 -12.54 -16.55
C GLU A 162 14.43 -13.29 -16.28
N TYR A 163 13.52 -12.71 -15.48
CA TYR A 163 12.26 -13.34 -15.09
C TYR A 163 11.18 -13.07 -16.15
N LYS A 164 10.88 -14.07 -16.97
CA LYS A 164 9.90 -13.98 -18.06
C LYS A 164 9.28 -15.32 -18.39
N GLY A 165 8.11 -15.30 -19.00
CA GLY A 165 7.38 -16.51 -19.35
C GLY A 165 6.83 -17.24 -18.13
N PRO A 166 6.58 -18.55 -18.22
CA PRO A 166 6.16 -19.34 -17.09
C PRO A 166 7.24 -19.38 -16.00
N SER A 167 6.85 -19.21 -14.75
CA SER A 167 7.75 -19.35 -13.60
C SER A 167 8.37 -20.75 -13.57
N ASP A 168 9.63 -20.83 -13.17
CA ASP A 168 10.33 -22.10 -12.94
C ASP A 168 9.72 -22.91 -11.77
N ILE A 169 8.89 -22.29 -10.95
CA ILE A 169 8.22 -22.90 -9.80
C ILE A 169 6.75 -23.10 -10.15
N PRO A 170 6.35 -24.33 -10.54
CA PRO A 170 4.94 -24.62 -10.79
C PRO A 170 4.17 -24.64 -9.48
N TYR A 171 2.88 -24.37 -9.54
CA TYR A 171 1.99 -24.60 -8.43
C TYR A 171 1.83 -26.11 -8.20
N ASP A 172 2.24 -26.56 -7.01
CA ASP A 172 2.26 -27.97 -6.64
C ASP A 172 0.89 -28.66 -6.87
N GLY A 173 0.92 -29.76 -7.63
CA GLY A 173 -0.26 -30.57 -7.93
C GLY A 173 -1.25 -29.97 -8.94
N ARG A 174 -0.99 -28.75 -9.47
CA ARG A 174 -1.94 -28.09 -10.37
C ARG A 174 -1.56 -28.15 -11.84
N GLY A 175 -0.31 -28.47 -12.17
CA GLY A 175 0.18 -28.60 -13.54
C GLY A 175 0.27 -27.29 -14.31
N VAL A 176 0.22 -26.15 -13.61
CA VAL A 176 0.34 -24.81 -14.18
C VAL A 176 1.40 -24.02 -13.43
N ALA A 177 2.04 -23.09 -14.13
CA ALA A 177 2.96 -22.13 -13.54
C ALA A 177 2.45 -20.71 -13.76
N TYR A 178 2.78 -19.82 -12.83
CA TYR A 178 2.47 -18.39 -12.98
C TYR A 178 3.25 -17.82 -14.16
N HIS A 179 2.62 -17.05 -15.01
CA HIS A 179 3.27 -16.38 -16.13
C HIS A 179 3.80 -15.02 -15.68
N LEU A 180 5.11 -14.88 -15.60
CA LEU A 180 5.77 -13.68 -15.06
C LEU A 180 5.64 -12.46 -15.98
N GLY A 181 5.59 -12.65 -17.27
CA GLY A 181 5.49 -11.57 -18.27
C GLY A 181 6.37 -11.83 -19.47
N ASN A 182 6.62 -10.80 -20.29
CA ASN A 182 7.39 -10.88 -21.53
C ASN A 182 8.42 -9.75 -21.67
N ASN A 183 8.90 -9.18 -20.56
CA ASN A 183 9.81 -8.04 -20.54
C ASN A 183 9.20 -6.79 -21.22
N THR A 184 7.95 -6.47 -20.89
CA THR A 184 7.20 -5.40 -21.53
C THR A 184 7.62 -4.00 -21.08
N GLY A 185 8.30 -3.90 -19.95
CA GLY A 185 8.55 -2.66 -19.24
C GLY A 185 7.34 -2.22 -18.41
N LEU A 186 7.61 -1.52 -17.31
CA LEU A 186 6.56 -1.04 -16.41
C LEU A 186 5.85 0.20 -16.99
N VAL A 187 4.57 0.30 -16.72
CA VAL A 187 3.74 1.49 -16.97
C VAL A 187 2.91 1.80 -15.74
N HIS A 188 2.46 3.05 -15.60
CA HIS A 188 1.62 3.49 -14.48
C HIS A 188 0.28 4.07 -14.95
N SER A 189 -0.06 3.83 -16.21
CA SER A 189 -1.36 4.16 -16.77
C SER A 189 -1.75 3.19 -17.86
N PHE A 190 -3.05 2.99 -18.03
CA PHE A 190 -3.62 2.14 -19.07
C PHE A 190 -4.98 2.70 -19.51
N VAL A 191 -5.20 2.78 -20.82
CA VAL A 191 -6.51 3.13 -21.39
C VAL A 191 -7.21 1.84 -21.81
N ASP A 192 -8.29 1.52 -21.12
CA ASP A 192 -9.18 0.45 -21.50
C ASP A 192 -10.31 1.00 -22.37
N SER A 193 -10.33 0.62 -23.63
CA SER A 193 -11.40 0.88 -24.61
C SER A 193 -11.94 -0.41 -25.22
N ASN A 194 -11.41 -1.57 -24.79
CA ASN A 194 -11.80 -2.86 -25.30
C ASN A 194 -13.19 -3.27 -24.79
N ASN A 195 -14.22 -3.12 -25.64
CA ASN A 195 -15.60 -3.43 -25.31
C ASN A 195 -16.12 -2.71 -24.04
N VAL A 196 -15.75 -1.45 -23.89
CA VAL A 196 -16.27 -0.59 -22.81
C VAL A 196 -17.56 0.06 -23.29
N ILE A 197 -18.65 -0.09 -22.51
CA ILE A 197 -19.99 0.38 -22.84
C ILE A 197 -20.36 1.52 -21.89
N ASN A 198 -20.79 2.66 -22.43
CA ASN A 198 -21.29 3.78 -21.63
C ASN A 198 -22.52 3.38 -20.80
N GLY A 199 -22.56 3.80 -19.55
CA GLY A 199 -23.62 3.48 -18.60
C GLY A 199 -23.46 2.13 -17.89
N GLN A 200 -22.57 1.25 -18.35
CA GLN A 200 -22.22 0.01 -17.67
C GLN A 200 -21.26 0.28 -16.52
N ARG A 201 -21.52 -0.27 -15.33
CA ARG A 201 -20.57 -0.24 -14.22
C ARG A 201 -19.50 -1.31 -14.42
N TYR A 202 -18.26 -0.89 -14.29
CA TYR A 202 -17.10 -1.77 -14.27
C TYR A 202 -16.37 -1.69 -12.96
N TYR A 203 -15.77 -2.80 -12.56
CA TYR A 203 -14.86 -2.91 -11.43
C TYR A 203 -13.49 -3.27 -11.97
N TYR A 204 -12.49 -2.51 -11.57
CA TYR A 204 -11.09 -2.74 -11.92
C TYR A 204 -10.30 -3.07 -10.68
N ALA A 205 -9.28 -3.90 -10.86
CA ALA A 205 -8.24 -4.12 -9.88
C ALA A 205 -6.88 -4.10 -10.56
N ILE A 206 -5.92 -3.44 -9.95
CA ILE A 206 -4.51 -3.54 -10.29
C ILE A 206 -3.83 -4.40 -9.22
N CYS A 207 -3.22 -5.52 -9.61
CA CYS A 207 -2.46 -6.36 -8.71
C CYS A 207 -0.98 -6.24 -9.05
N SER A 208 -0.16 -6.01 -8.04
CA SER A 208 1.28 -6.17 -8.09
C SER A 208 1.65 -7.63 -7.86
N TYR A 209 2.71 -8.14 -8.48
CA TYR A 209 3.16 -9.50 -8.27
C TYR A 209 4.69 -9.58 -8.23
N ASP A 210 5.19 -10.63 -7.58
CA ASP A 210 6.60 -10.95 -7.44
C ASP A 210 7.03 -12.10 -8.38
N HIS A 211 8.34 -12.31 -8.49
CA HIS A 211 8.88 -13.45 -9.26
C HIS A 211 9.02 -14.72 -8.42
N GLY A 212 8.78 -14.66 -7.12
CA GLY A 212 9.02 -15.77 -6.19
C GLY A 212 10.51 -16.06 -5.97
N THR A 213 10.81 -17.09 -5.19
CA THR A 213 12.19 -17.45 -4.85
C THR A 213 12.45 -18.92 -5.09
N LYS A 214 13.18 -19.25 -6.18
CA LYS A 214 13.53 -20.62 -6.56
C LYS A 214 14.34 -21.36 -5.49
N ILE A 215 15.23 -20.66 -4.80
CA ILE A 215 16.07 -21.25 -3.74
C ILE A 215 15.22 -21.75 -2.57
N LEU A 216 14.14 -21.06 -2.25
CA LEU A 216 13.24 -21.42 -1.16
C LEU A 216 12.04 -22.26 -1.65
N GLY A 217 11.88 -22.46 -2.96
CA GLY A 217 10.73 -23.15 -3.54
C GLY A 217 9.42 -22.38 -3.39
N ILE A 218 9.48 -21.04 -3.25
CA ILE A 218 8.31 -20.16 -3.10
C ILE A 218 7.95 -19.61 -4.48
N GLY A 219 6.75 -19.96 -4.95
CA GLY A 219 6.24 -19.48 -6.23
C GLY A 219 5.82 -18.02 -6.21
N PRO A 220 5.64 -17.40 -7.38
CA PRO A 220 5.14 -16.04 -7.53
C PRO A 220 3.80 -15.83 -6.81
N SER A 221 3.62 -14.65 -6.23
CA SER A 221 2.38 -14.25 -5.57
C SER A 221 1.88 -12.90 -6.07
N GLU A 222 0.54 -12.72 -6.05
CA GLU A 222 -0.12 -11.45 -6.39
C GLU A 222 -0.71 -10.78 -5.16
N SER A 223 -0.70 -9.45 -5.14
CA SER A 223 -1.47 -8.69 -4.16
C SER A 223 -2.98 -8.95 -4.34
N SER A 224 -3.70 -9.06 -3.24
CA SER A 224 -5.13 -9.38 -3.28
C SER A 224 -5.94 -8.22 -3.86
N LYS A 225 -7.06 -8.55 -4.52
CA LYS A 225 -8.09 -7.63 -4.98
C LYS A 225 -9.36 -7.88 -4.17
N THR A 226 -9.83 -6.89 -3.44
CA THR A 226 -10.99 -7.05 -2.57
C THR A 226 -11.95 -5.89 -2.77
N ILE A 227 -13.18 -6.21 -3.17
CA ILE A 227 -14.30 -5.28 -3.17
C ILE A 227 -15.38 -5.90 -2.28
N THR A 228 -15.74 -5.21 -1.21
CA THR A 228 -16.74 -5.69 -0.26
C THR A 228 -18.04 -4.96 -0.45
N LEU A 229 -19.13 -5.71 -0.62
CA LEU A 229 -20.47 -5.18 -0.65
C LEU A 229 -21.13 -5.36 0.72
N ASN A 230 -21.60 -4.28 1.32
CA ASN A 230 -22.45 -4.37 2.51
C ASN A 230 -23.84 -4.88 2.09
N PRO A 231 -24.27 -6.05 2.54
CA PRO A 231 -25.54 -6.65 2.11
C PRO A 231 -26.77 -5.89 2.64
N GLU A 232 -26.61 -5.07 3.68
CA GLU A 232 -27.73 -4.32 4.28
C GLU A 232 -27.92 -2.95 3.62
N THR A 233 -26.81 -2.27 3.28
CA THR A 233 -26.84 -0.91 2.73
C THR A 233 -26.58 -0.85 1.23
N ASN A 234 -26.14 -1.95 0.61
CA ASN A 234 -25.59 -2.02 -0.75
C ASN A 234 -24.39 -1.06 -0.99
N GLU A 235 -23.74 -0.66 0.07
CA GLU A 235 -22.56 0.20 0.01
C GLU A 235 -21.35 -0.62 -0.44
N ILE A 236 -20.59 -0.09 -1.38
CA ILE A 236 -19.41 -0.76 -1.93
C ILE A 236 -18.17 -0.17 -1.25
N PHE A 237 -17.36 -1.04 -0.64
CA PHE A 237 -16.07 -0.69 -0.08
C PHE A 237 -14.97 -1.18 -1.02
N LEU A 238 -14.21 -0.23 -1.52
CA LEU A 238 -13.08 -0.46 -2.42
C LEU A 238 -11.79 -0.55 -1.63
N ASP A 239 -10.92 -1.49 -2.02
CA ASP A 239 -9.54 -1.51 -1.54
C ASP A 239 -8.72 -0.49 -2.34
N VAL A 240 -7.53 -0.11 -1.85
CA VAL A 240 -6.67 0.91 -2.48
C VAL A 240 -6.31 0.60 -3.94
N ASN A 241 -6.21 -0.68 -4.27
CA ASN A 241 -5.89 -1.16 -5.61
C ASN A 241 -7.11 -1.53 -6.45
N THR A 242 -8.31 -1.14 -6.03
CA THR A 242 -9.56 -1.41 -6.75
C THR A 242 -10.34 -0.12 -7.04
N ALA A 243 -11.10 -0.12 -8.12
CA ALA A 243 -11.93 1.02 -8.50
C ALA A 243 -13.28 0.56 -9.07
N SER A 244 -14.31 1.38 -8.88
CA SER A 244 -15.62 1.22 -9.50
C SER A 244 -15.94 2.44 -10.34
N VAL A 245 -16.24 2.25 -11.62
CA VAL A 245 -16.40 3.34 -12.57
C VAL A 245 -17.53 3.06 -13.56
N VAL A 246 -18.22 4.13 -13.98
CA VAL A 246 -19.26 4.08 -15.02
C VAL A 246 -18.82 5.00 -16.16
N PRO A 247 -18.36 4.46 -17.31
CA PRO A 247 -18.02 5.24 -18.49
C PRO A 247 -19.24 6.01 -18.99
N ARG A 248 -19.01 7.23 -19.48
CA ARG A 248 -20.09 8.08 -20.00
C ARG A 248 -19.54 9.14 -20.94
N GLU A 249 -20.39 9.60 -21.83
CA GLU A 249 -20.10 10.82 -22.60
C GLU A 249 -20.08 12.05 -21.68
N PRO A 250 -19.24 13.05 -21.99
CA PRO A 250 -19.33 14.35 -21.34
C PRO A 250 -20.74 14.95 -21.48
N ALA A 251 -21.19 15.67 -20.46
CA ALA A 251 -22.47 16.37 -20.53
C ALA A 251 -22.50 17.37 -21.70
N ALA A 252 -23.67 17.56 -22.32
CA ALA A 252 -23.82 18.56 -23.37
C ALA A 252 -23.46 19.97 -22.85
N GLY A 253 -22.57 20.65 -23.56
CA GLY A 253 -22.03 21.95 -23.15
C GLY A 253 -20.86 21.88 -22.16
N TYR A 254 -20.36 20.69 -21.84
CA TYR A 254 -19.16 20.52 -21.04
C TYR A 254 -17.95 21.17 -21.71
N THR A 255 -17.24 22.00 -20.96
CA THR A 255 -15.95 22.56 -21.35
C THR A 255 -14.89 21.93 -20.47
N LYS A 256 -13.88 21.30 -21.09
CA LYS A 256 -12.77 20.69 -20.31
C LYS A 256 -12.10 21.78 -19.47
N GLY A 257 -11.96 21.51 -18.18
CA GLY A 257 -11.18 22.34 -17.28
C GLY A 257 -9.74 22.44 -17.75
N PHE A 258 -9.12 23.57 -17.53
CA PHE A 258 -7.70 23.79 -17.83
C PHE A 258 -7.01 24.42 -16.63
N VAL A 259 -5.75 24.12 -16.47
CA VAL A 259 -4.90 24.82 -15.50
C VAL A 259 -4.53 26.15 -16.11
N ALA A 260 -4.70 27.25 -15.37
CA ALA A 260 -4.29 28.57 -15.86
C ALA A 260 -2.82 28.56 -16.26
N GLU A 261 -2.47 29.24 -17.36
CA GLU A 261 -1.09 29.28 -17.88
C GLU A 261 -0.07 29.78 -16.85
N ASP A 262 -0.52 30.59 -15.87
CA ASP A 262 0.27 31.05 -14.75
C ASP A 262 0.07 30.13 -13.53
N THR A 263 0.53 28.87 -13.64
CA THR A 263 0.51 27.91 -12.52
C THR A 263 1.40 28.35 -11.36
N VAL A 264 2.37 29.23 -11.58
CA VAL A 264 3.23 29.76 -10.53
C VAL A 264 2.44 30.60 -9.52
N SER A 265 1.40 31.30 -9.98
CA SER A 265 0.52 32.09 -9.09
C SER A 265 -0.43 31.22 -8.26
N ALA A 266 -0.68 29.96 -8.68
CA ALA A 266 -1.52 29.02 -7.93
C ALA A 266 -0.80 28.42 -6.72
N PHE A 267 0.54 28.44 -6.70
CA PHE A 267 1.34 27.91 -5.60
C PHE A 267 1.84 29.06 -4.72
N LYS A 268 1.46 29.03 -3.45
CA LYS A 268 1.97 29.97 -2.45
C LYS A 268 3.13 29.33 -1.70
N HIS A 269 4.34 29.89 -1.83
CA HIS A 269 5.48 29.48 -1.03
C HIS A 269 5.27 29.93 0.43
N LEU A 270 5.19 28.99 1.34
CA LEU A 270 4.92 29.21 2.75
C LEU A 270 6.21 29.34 3.56
N ALA A 271 7.18 28.47 3.34
CA ALA A 271 8.42 28.40 4.11
C ALA A 271 9.51 27.64 3.33
N GLY A 272 10.78 27.80 3.77
CA GLY A 272 11.92 27.04 3.23
C GLY A 272 12.62 27.72 2.06
N PHE A 273 13.58 27.03 1.45
CA PHE A 273 14.50 27.53 0.43
C PHE A 273 14.37 26.78 -0.91
N GLY A 274 13.32 25.96 -1.05
CA GLY A 274 13.11 25.18 -2.26
C GLY A 274 12.94 26.06 -3.51
N THR A 275 13.56 25.66 -4.63
CA THR A 275 13.55 26.36 -5.91
C THR A 275 12.96 25.53 -7.05
N GLY A 276 12.39 24.35 -6.75
CA GLY A 276 11.75 23.48 -7.72
C GLY A 276 10.53 24.11 -8.40
N ASN A 277 10.12 23.50 -9.49
CA ASN A 277 8.91 23.92 -10.22
C ASN A 277 7.81 22.89 -10.01
N PHE A 278 6.57 23.34 -10.09
CA PHE A 278 5.38 22.52 -10.04
C PHE A 278 4.60 22.62 -11.34
N ALA A 279 3.97 21.52 -11.74
CA ALA A 279 2.95 21.51 -12.76
C ALA A 279 1.78 20.65 -12.28
N VAL A 280 0.59 20.99 -12.73
CA VAL A 280 -0.64 20.26 -12.42
C VAL A 280 -1.29 19.84 -13.72
N GLU A 281 -1.67 18.59 -13.82
CA GLU A 281 -2.49 18.08 -14.92
C GLU A 281 -3.88 17.69 -14.39
N ILE A 282 -4.91 18.14 -15.09
CA ILE A 282 -6.29 17.73 -14.79
C ILE A 282 -6.59 16.46 -15.58
N LEU A 283 -6.79 15.36 -14.87
CA LEU A 283 -7.10 14.03 -15.42
C LEU A 283 -8.60 13.72 -15.34
N ASP A 284 -9.23 13.99 -14.20
CA ASP A 284 -10.68 13.87 -14.02
C ASP A 284 -11.27 15.19 -13.53
N PRO A 285 -11.77 16.05 -14.45
CA PRO A 285 -12.38 17.31 -14.06
C PRO A 285 -13.64 17.18 -13.21
N MET A 286 -14.27 15.98 -13.20
CA MET A 286 -15.50 15.74 -12.44
C MET A 286 -15.23 15.38 -10.98
N ALA A 287 -14.00 15.02 -10.65
CA ALA A 287 -13.56 14.72 -9.30
C ALA A 287 -12.99 15.95 -8.57
N ILE A 288 -12.76 17.07 -9.29
CA ILE A 288 -12.22 18.29 -8.69
C ILE A 288 -13.29 18.96 -7.83
N GLU A 289 -12.96 19.21 -6.58
CA GLU A 289 -13.77 20.03 -5.69
C GLU A 289 -13.22 21.46 -5.62
N ASP A 290 -14.04 22.46 -5.92
CA ASP A 290 -13.64 23.87 -6.08
C ASP A 290 -13.02 24.50 -4.83
N THR A 291 -13.17 23.89 -3.66
CA THR A 291 -12.73 24.45 -2.37
C THR A 291 -11.55 23.72 -1.75
N ASN A 292 -11.06 22.65 -2.36
CA ASN A 292 -9.98 21.86 -1.79
C ASN A 292 -8.66 22.62 -1.80
N THR A 293 -7.99 22.57 -0.65
CA THR A 293 -6.68 23.19 -0.43
C THR A 293 -5.68 22.13 -0.05
N PHE A 294 -4.59 22.07 -0.82
CA PHE A 294 -3.51 21.12 -0.56
C PHE A 294 -2.26 21.84 -0.09
N GLN A 295 -1.55 21.22 0.84
CA GLN A 295 -0.23 21.67 1.28
C GLN A 295 0.82 20.64 0.85
N ILE A 296 1.86 21.11 0.16
CA ILE A 296 2.99 20.29 -0.24
C ILE A 296 4.14 20.58 0.71
N THR A 297 4.67 19.55 1.35
CA THR A 297 5.83 19.64 2.23
C THR A 297 6.99 18.81 1.70
N PHE A 298 8.21 19.25 1.93
CA PHE A 298 9.43 18.60 1.48
C PHE A 298 10.33 18.28 2.66
N ASP A 299 10.87 17.05 2.66
CA ASP A 299 11.99 16.65 3.48
C ASP A 299 13.28 16.67 2.66
N VAL A 300 14.39 17.04 3.30
CA VAL A 300 15.66 17.25 2.59
C VAL A 300 16.66 16.10 2.71
N SER A 301 16.38 15.11 3.56
CA SER A 301 17.34 14.00 3.76
C SER A 301 16.62 12.70 4.18
N PRO A 302 16.31 11.81 3.24
CA PRO A 302 16.36 11.97 1.79
C PRO A 302 15.32 12.98 1.29
N THR A 303 15.54 13.52 0.08
CA THR A 303 14.56 14.43 -0.52
C THR A 303 13.27 13.65 -0.85
N ARG A 304 12.18 14.07 -0.26
CA ARG A 304 10.83 13.50 -0.40
C ARG A 304 9.82 14.62 -0.39
N TYR A 305 8.62 14.37 -0.87
CA TYR A 305 7.51 15.29 -0.67
C TYR A 305 6.24 14.56 -0.26
N SER A 306 5.43 15.27 0.50
CA SER A 306 4.10 14.81 0.91
C SER A 306 3.06 15.85 0.52
N ILE A 307 1.85 15.40 0.21
CA ILE A 307 0.70 16.27 -0.06
C ILE A 307 -0.33 16.00 1.03
N GLU A 308 -0.68 17.04 1.77
CA GLU A 308 -1.77 17.02 2.76
C GLU A 308 -3.00 17.69 2.15
N ASP A 309 -4.14 17.04 2.22
CA ASP A 309 -5.45 17.67 2.01
C ASP A 309 -5.84 18.40 3.30
N LEU A 310 -5.89 19.72 3.23
CA LEU A 310 -6.21 20.56 4.40
C LEU A 310 -7.70 20.64 4.66
N ASN A 311 -8.55 20.07 3.82
CA ASN A 311 -9.98 20.04 4.06
C ASN A 311 -10.30 18.94 5.07
N PRO A 312 -10.91 19.29 6.21
CA PRO A 312 -11.13 18.31 7.26
C PRO A 312 -12.22 17.30 6.86
N VAL A 313 -11.93 16.04 7.06
CA VAL A 313 -12.92 14.96 7.00
C VAL A 313 -13.61 14.88 8.35
N ILE A 314 -14.94 14.93 8.35
CA ILE A 314 -15.74 14.81 9.58
C ILE A 314 -16.55 13.52 9.52
N GLU A 315 -16.42 12.70 10.56
CA GLU A 315 -17.12 11.43 10.68
C GLU A 315 -17.77 11.28 12.06
N ASN A 316 -18.99 10.72 12.07
CA ASN A 316 -19.64 10.32 13.30
C ASN A 316 -19.57 8.80 13.43
N ARG A 317 -19.08 8.31 14.56
CA ARG A 317 -18.89 6.89 14.82
C ARG A 317 -19.48 6.49 16.17
N THR A 318 -20.02 5.27 16.24
CA THR A 318 -20.43 4.68 17.52
C THR A 318 -19.24 3.93 18.10
N VAL A 319 -18.91 4.25 19.33
CA VAL A 319 -17.75 3.69 20.03
C VAL A 319 -18.05 2.30 20.55
N LYS A 320 -17.15 1.35 20.25
CA LYS A 320 -16.94 0.12 21.02
C LYS A 320 -15.54 0.21 21.62
N LYS A 321 -15.48 0.22 22.96
CA LYS A 321 -14.20 0.37 23.65
C LYS A 321 -13.25 -0.79 23.32
N ASN A 322 -11.96 -0.48 23.19
CA ASN A 322 -10.90 -1.43 22.82
C ASN A 322 -11.11 -2.11 21.45
N VAL A 323 -11.98 -1.56 20.60
CA VAL A 323 -12.20 -2.01 19.23
C VAL A 323 -11.73 -0.94 18.27
N TYR A 324 -11.08 -1.34 17.18
CA TYR A 324 -10.63 -0.44 16.14
C TYR A 324 -11.82 0.20 15.41
N ILE A 325 -11.82 1.52 15.35
CA ILE A 325 -12.66 2.31 14.46
C ILE A 325 -11.83 2.64 13.24
N THR A 326 -12.15 2.09 12.09
CA THR A 326 -11.49 2.40 10.83
C THR A 326 -12.12 3.66 10.23
N LEU A 327 -11.29 4.63 9.92
CA LEU A 327 -11.66 5.91 9.33
C LEU A 327 -11.84 5.78 7.82
N LYS A 328 -12.49 6.76 7.19
CA LYS A 328 -12.67 6.80 5.73
C LYS A 328 -11.36 6.99 4.97
N LYS A 329 -10.40 7.66 5.60
CA LYS A 329 -9.08 7.92 5.01
C LYS A 329 -7.99 7.34 5.91
N ASN A 330 -6.95 6.84 5.30
CA ASN A 330 -5.70 6.46 5.96
C ASN A 330 -4.70 7.63 5.92
N ARG A 331 -3.50 7.43 6.48
CA ARG A 331 -2.43 8.45 6.55
C ARG A 331 -2.93 9.77 7.14
N VAL A 332 -3.60 9.65 8.27
CA VAL A 332 -4.21 10.77 8.98
C VAL A 332 -3.13 11.67 9.59
N ASN A 333 -3.29 13.00 9.48
CA ASN A 333 -2.42 13.91 10.20
C ASN A 333 -2.80 13.94 11.69
N GLY A 334 -1.92 13.37 12.52
CA GLY A 334 -2.16 13.28 13.97
C GLY A 334 -2.19 14.64 14.70
N GLU A 335 -1.60 15.68 14.10
CA GLU A 335 -1.64 17.04 14.67
C GLU A 335 -2.98 17.74 14.42
N HIS A 336 -3.65 17.37 13.33
CA HIS A 336 -4.97 17.89 12.95
C HIS A 336 -6.11 16.92 13.29
N PHE A 337 -5.86 15.94 14.17
CA PHE A 337 -6.88 14.97 14.60
C PHE A 337 -7.60 15.43 15.86
N ILE A 338 -8.91 15.55 15.78
CA ILE A 338 -9.77 15.97 16.88
C ILE A 338 -10.88 14.93 17.07
N LEU A 339 -10.97 14.34 18.27
CA LEU A 339 -12.07 13.48 18.68
C LEU A 339 -12.90 14.18 19.75
N LYS A 340 -14.21 14.29 19.50
CA LYS A 340 -15.18 14.91 20.42
C LYS A 340 -16.19 13.86 20.87
N ASN A 341 -16.53 13.85 22.14
CA ASN A 341 -17.61 13.03 22.67
C ASN A 341 -19.00 13.61 22.33
N SER A 342 -20.07 12.93 22.73
CA SER A 342 -21.45 13.37 22.48
C SER A 342 -21.81 14.72 23.09
N SER A 343 -21.11 15.17 24.14
CA SER A 343 -21.25 16.48 24.71
C SER A 343 -20.44 17.58 24.00
N GLY A 344 -19.68 17.24 22.98
CA GLY A 344 -18.80 18.15 22.23
C GLY A 344 -17.45 18.42 22.90
N SER A 345 -17.12 17.72 24.00
CA SER A 345 -15.83 17.86 24.67
C SER A 345 -14.72 17.17 23.87
N ILE A 346 -13.57 17.84 23.73
CA ILE A 346 -12.40 17.31 23.03
C ILE A 346 -11.70 16.27 23.91
N MET A 347 -11.38 15.12 23.32
CA MET A 347 -10.71 14.03 23.98
C MET A 347 -9.19 14.12 23.85
N THR A 348 -8.48 13.56 24.80
CA THR A 348 -7.01 13.60 24.87
C THR A 348 -6.41 12.34 24.30
N LYS A 349 -5.51 12.49 23.32
CA LYS A 349 -4.70 11.40 22.79
C LYS A 349 -3.90 10.71 23.89
N ASP A 350 -3.69 9.41 23.77
CA ASP A 350 -2.95 8.52 24.69
C ASP A 350 -3.58 8.38 26.09
N LYS A 351 -4.69 9.07 26.34
CA LYS A 351 -5.50 8.95 27.54
C LYS A 351 -6.90 8.38 27.24
N ASP A 352 -7.63 9.03 26.36
CA ASP A 352 -9.00 8.66 26.02
C ASP A 352 -9.05 7.80 24.75
N TYR A 353 -8.07 7.94 23.86
CA TYR A 353 -7.95 7.17 22.62
C TYR A 353 -6.49 7.01 22.19
N ILE A 354 -6.25 5.99 21.38
CA ILE A 354 -4.98 5.75 20.67
C ILE A 354 -5.25 5.89 19.18
N LEU A 355 -4.44 6.70 18.50
CA LEU A 355 -4.51 6.90 17.05
C LEU A 355 -3.39 6.13 16.36
N PHE A 356 -3.75 5.43 15.27
CA PHE A 356 -2.85 4.76 14.35
C PHE A 356 -2.92 5.49 12.99
N PRO A 357 -2.12 6.56 12.80
CA PRO A 357 -2.28 7.49 11.69
C PRO A 357 -2.15 6.83 10.32
N GLU A 358 -1.12 6.00 10.12
CA GLU A 358 -0.86 5.33 8.84
C GLU A 358 -2.00 4.42 8.41
N ALA A 359 -2.56 3.68 9.36
CA ALA A 359 -3.68 2.77 9.12
C ALA A 359 -5.04 3.48 9.02
N GLY A 360 -5.13 4.76 9.40
CA GLY A 360 -6.41 5.45 9.53
C GLY A 360 -7.31 4.77 10.56
N GLN A 361 -6.77 4.42 11.71
CA GLN A 361 -7.51 3.73 12.76
C GLN A 361 -7.40 4.45 14.10
N VAL A 362 -8.46 4.40 14.88
CA VAL A 362 -8.50 4.90 16.25
C VAL A 362 -9.14 3.89 17.18
N VAL A 363 -8.59 3.76 18.38
CA VAL A 363 -9.15 2.92 19.45
C VAL A 363 -9.48 3.80 20.64
N VAL A 364 -10.72 3.78 21.08
CA VAL A 364 -11.12 4.40 22.34
C VAL A 364 -10.79 3.45 23.48
N THR A 365 -9.97 3.91 24.42
CA THR A 365 -9.47 3.09 25.52
C THR A 365 -10.49 2.94 26.65
N ASP A 366 -10.52 1.76 27.28
CA ASP A 366 -11.33 1.51 28.46
C ASP A 366 -10.54 1.84 29.73
N THR A 367 -10.28 3.12 29.94
CA THR A 367 -9.65 3.57 31.19
C THR A 367 -10.71 4.00 32.19
N LEU A 368 -10.42 3.85 33.50
CA LEU A 368 -11.32 4.19 34.61
C LEU A 368 -11.81 5.65 34.60
N ASN A 369 -11.12 6.52 33.87
CA ASN A 369 -11.43 7.95 33.74
C ASN A 369 -11.72 8.38 32.30
N SER A 370 -12.09 7.45 31.42
CA SER A 370 -12.47 7.77 30.04
C SER A 370 -13.74 8.59 30.03
N ALA A 371 -13.70 9.74 29.38
CA ALA A 371 -14.85 10.62 29.20
C ALA A 371 -15.84 10.13 28.12
N ILE A 372 -15.59 8.96 27.53
CA ILE A 372 -16.44 8.32 26.52
C ILE A 372 -17.03 7.04 27.09
N THR A 373 -18.33 6.84 26.90
CA THR A 373 -19.06 5.64 27.32
C THR A 373 -19.19 4.61 26.20
N GLU A 374 -19.39 3.35 26.55
CA GLU A 374 -19.68 2.28 25.58
C GLU A 374 -20.97 2.61 24.81
N GLY A 375 -20.93 2.47 23.48
CA GLY A 375 -22.07 2.79 22.61
C GLY A 375 -22.31 4.27 22.34
N GLU A 376 -21.48 5.16 22.89
CA GLU A 376 -21.58 6.59 22.65
C GLU A 376 -21.21 6.96 21.21
N GLN A 377 -21.89 7.97 20.67
CA GLN A 377 -21.51 8.57 19.40
C GLN A 377 -20.43 9.63 19.61
N VAL A 378 -19.35 9.53 18.86
CA VAL A 378 -18.25 10.50 18.81
C VAL A 378 -18.18 11.15 17.45
N SER A 379 -17.74 12.40 17.42
CA SER A 379 -17.38 13.11 16.19
C SER A 379 -15.87 13.13 16.04
N ILE A 380 -15.39 12.71 14.88
CA ILE A 380 -13.97 12.66 14.55
C ILE A 380 -13.73 13.61 13.38
N GLU A 381 -12.80 14.54 13.54
CA GLU A 381 -12.42 15.54 12.55
C GLU A 381 -10.91 15.42 12.32
N TYR A 382 -10.47 15.32 11.07
CA TYR A 382 -9.05 15.13 10.75
C TYR A 382 -8.73 15.54 9.31
N THR A 383 -7.44 15.87 9.06
CA THR A 383 -6.86 15.96 7.73
C THR A 383 -6.05 14.70 7.41
N HIS A 384 -5.70 14.48 6.14
CA HIS A 384 -4.99 13.29 5.72
C HIS A 384 -3.99 13.60 4.59
N TYR A 385 -3.08 12.66 4.37
CA TYR A 385 -2.09 12.74 3.30
C TYR A 385 -2.49 11.82 2.14
N PRO A 386 -3.07 12.34 1.04
CA PRO A 386 -3.28 11.57 -0.19
C PRO A 386 -1.97 11.03 -0.74
N LEU A 387 -0.87 11.75 -0.58
CA LEU A 387 0.49 11.33 -0.90
C LEU A 387 1.41 11.52 0.31
N TRP A 388 2.10 10.45 0.69
CA TRP A 388 3.04 10.45 1.80
C TRP A 388 4.43 10.04 1.36
N GLU A 389 5.43 10.88 1.62
CA GLU A 389 6.86 10.62 1.41
C GLU A 389 7.24 10.12 0.01
N SER A 390 6.67 10.68 -1.05
CA SER A 390 7.07 10.36 -2.42
C SER A 390 8.55 10.69 -2.64
N LYS A 391 9.28 9.73 -3.18
CA LYS A 391 10.70 9.87 -3.54
C LYS A 391 10.91 10.26 -5.02
N ARG A 392 9.84 10.33 -5.79
CA ARG A 392 9.85 10.48 -7.26
C ARG A 392 9.66 11.95 -7.65
N LEU A 393 10.67 12.77 -7.42
CA LEU A 393 10.59 14.20 -7.75
C LEU A 393 10.56 14.48 -9.26
N ASN A 394 11.24 13.68 -10.06
CA ASN A 394 11.35 13.89 -11.51
C ASN A 394 10.78 12.72 -12.33
N ASN A 395 10.12 11.78 -11.68
CA ASN A 395 9.41 10.68 -12.35
C ASN A 395 7.92 10.83 -12.09
N GLU A 396 7.24 11.37 -13.03
CA GLU A 396 5.90 11.93 -12.90
C GLU A 396 4.81 10.91 -13.17
N GLU A 397 5.12 9.83 -13.89
CA GLU A 397 4.13 8.81 -14.27
C GLU A 397 3.61 8.01 -13.09
N SER A 398 4.46 7.80 -12.08
CA SER A 398 4.14 7.00 -10.90
C SER A 398 3.45 7.77 -9.77
N ASN A 399 3.30 9.10 -9.88
CA ASN A 399 2.60 9.88 -8.87
C ASN A 399 1.10 9.60 -8.90
N PRO A 400 0.44 9.47 -7.73
CA PRO A 400 -0.99 9.20 -7.66
C PRO A 400 -1.81 10.37 -8.21
N VAL A 401 -3.02 10.06 -8.64
CA VAL A 401 -4.06 11.06 -8.96
C VAL A 401 -4.78 11.41 -7.65
N ILE A 402 -4.87 12.69 -7.36
CA ILE A 402 -5.49 13.24 -6.15
C ILE A 402 -6.63 14.15 -6.58
N ASP A 403 -7.86 13.80 -6.21
CA ASP A 403 -9.08 14.58 -6.55
C ASP A 403 -9.13 15.03 -8.02
N GLY A 404 -8.79 14.11 -8.92
CA GLY A 404 -8.81 14.35 -10.36
C GLY A 404 -7.62 15.09 -10.93
N ILE A 405 -6.64 15.46 -10.13
CA ILE A 405 -5.40 16.10 -10.58
C ILE A 405 -4.18 15.22 -10.35
N LYS A 406 -3.16 15.39 -11.17
CA LYS A 406 -1.84 14.84 -10.99
C LYS A 406 -0.84 15.97 -10.83
N LEU A 407 -0.06 15.92 -9.74
CA LEU A 407 0.98 16.90 -9.46
C LEU A 407 2.32 16.39 -9.98
N TYR A 408 3.03 17.25 -10.72
CA TYR A 408 4.38 17.02 -11.17
C TYR A 408 5.33 17.94 -10.42
N VAL A 409 6.27 17.35 -9.70
CA VAL A 409 7.31 18.09 -8.97
C VAL A 409 8.61 17.95 -9.74
N LYS A 410 9.12 19.08 -10.25
CA LYS A 410 10.39 19.13 -10.98
C LYS A 410 11.47 19.70 -10.09
N ASP A 411 12.40 18.85 -9.68
CA ASP A 411 13.57 19.27 -8.95
C ASP A 411 14.42 20.23 -9.82
N LYS A 412 14.98 21.20 -9.19
CA LYS A 412 15.88 22.16 -9.80
C LYS A 412 17.14 22.29 -8.96
N SER A 413 18.28 22.21 -9.61
CA SER A 413 19.56 22.44 -8.93
C SER A 413 19.56 23.77 -8.19
N LEU A 414 20.03 23.74 -6.94
CA LEU A 414 20.18 24.95 -6.13
C LEU A 414 21.13 25.93 -6.84
N ALA A 415 20.75 27.18 -6.86
CA ALA A 415 21.54 28.27 -7.40
C ALA A 415 21.40 29.52 -6.51
N LEU A 416 22.28 30.49 -6.70
CA LEU A 416 22.10 31.79 -6.06
C LEU A 416 20.79 32.44 -6.51
N ASN A 417 20.07 33.01 -5.55
CA ASN A 417 18.98 33.91 -5.89
C ASN A 417 19.53 35.28 -6.14
N ASP A 418 19.72 35.62 -7.41
CA ASP A 418 20.36 36.88 -7.84
C ASP A 418 19.54 38.11 -7.40
N GLU A 419 18.23 38.02 -7.28
CA GLU A 419 17.36 39.11 -6.83
C GLU A 419 17.57 39.46 -5.36
N LYS A 420 17.83 38.43 -4.53
CA LYS A 420 18.05 38.56 -3.08
C LYS A 420 19.54 38.71 -2.73
N SER A 421 20.44 38.25 -3.60
CA SER A 421 21.88 38.28 -3.37
C SER A 421 22.40 39.69 -3.60
N LYS A 422 22.92 40.33 -2.58
CA LYS A 422 23.43 41.68 -2.65
C LYS A 422 24.60 41.91 -1.70
N TRP A 423 25.34 42.93 -1.95
CA TRP A 423 26.34 43.44 -1.01
C TRP A 423 25.66 43.94 0.26
N THR A 424 26.23 43.59 1.42
CA THR A 424 25.77 44.18 2.68
C THR A 424 26.18 45.64 2.77
N ASP A 425 25.44 46.41 3.56
CA ASP A 425 25.72 47.84 3.75
C ASP A 425 27.15 48.05 4.29
N GLY A 426 27.87 48.97 3.71
CA GLY A 426 29.29 49.25 4.07
C GLY A 426 30.31 48.36 3.34
N SER A 427 29.92 47.47 2.49
CA SER A 427 30.83 46.67 1.65
C SER A 427 31.54 47.56 0.62
N THR A 428 32.87 47.38 0.51
CA THR A 428 33.72 48.11 -0.44
C THR A 428 34.29 47.22 -1.55
N GLY A 429 33.95 45.94 -1.52
CA GLY A 429 34.40 44.98 -2.52
C GLY A 429 33.63 45.04 -3.81
N ASN A 430 34.22 44.51 -4.87
CA ASN A 430 33.62 44.40 -6.22
C ASN A 430 33.71 42.99 -6.79
N TYR A 431 33.69 41.99 -5.90
CA TYR A 431 33.77 40.58 -6.28
C TYR A 431 32.43 40.08 -6.78
N THR A 432 32.47 39.13 -7.70
CA THR A 432 31.32 38.35 -8.14
C THR A 432 31.44 36.96 -7.47
N ALA A 433 30.39 36.52 -6.80
CA ALA A 433 30.32 35.20 -6.21
C ALA A 433 29.46 34.27 -7.06
N THR A 434 29.94 33.06 -7.24
CA THR A 434 29.15 31.96 -7.81
C THR A 434 29.08 30.83 -6.81
N VAL A 435 27.94 30.16 -6.72
CA VAL A 435 27.76 28.98 -5.87
C VAL A 435 27.55 27.76 -6.75
N GLY A 436 28.28 26.72 -6.47
CA GLY A 436 28.15 25.45 -7.17
C GLY A 436 28.37 24.28 -6.21
N PRO A 437 27.99 23.07 -6.62
CA PRO A 437 28.16 21.89 -5.77
C PRO A 437 29.65 21.60 -5.54
N TYR A 438 29.99 21.32 -4.30
CA TYR A 438 31.33 20.82 -3.95
C TYR A 438 31.53 19.44 -4.57
N ASP A 439 32.67 19.19 -5.18
CA ASP A 439 32.97 17.95 -5.92
C ASP A 439 32.00 17.59 -7.06
N GLY A 440 31.27 18.58 -7.59
CA GLY A 440 30.28 18.34 -8.65
C GLY A 440 29.03 17.57 -8.21
N LYS A 441 28.84 17.40 -6.90
CA LYS A 441 27.69 16.66 -6.35
C LYS A 441 26.62 17.62 -5.83
N ALA A 442 25.52 17.74 -6.55
CA ALA A 442 24.39 18.59 -6.16
C ALA A 442 23.83 18.23 -4.76
N SER A 443 23.94 16.97 -4.33
CA SER A 443 23.52 16.51 -3.01
C SER A 443 24.23 17.17 -1.83
N ASN A 444 25.38 17.83 -2.07
CA ASN A 444 26.13 18.55 -1.03
C ASN A 444 25.67 20.01 -0.87
N MET A 445 24.80 20.49 -1.74
CA MET A 445 24.23 21.83 -1.62
C MET A 445 23.04 21.84 -0.66
N ARG A 446 22.94 22.88 0.15
CA ARG A 446 21.81 23.12 1.05
C ARG A 446 21.23 24.49 0.79
N GLY A 447 19.90 24.59 0.76
CA GLY A 447 19.20 25.85 0.74
C GLY A 447 19.40 26.60 2.05
N ALA A 448 20.06 27.74 2.01
CA ALA A 448 20.31 28.59 3.18
C ALA A 448 20.71 30.01 2.72
N ASP A 449 20.57 30.97 3.61
CA ASP A 449 21.15 32.30 3.44
C ASP A 449 22.60 32.28 3.92
N TYR A 450 23.49 32.78 3.09
CA TYR A 450 24.92 32.80 3.38
C TYR A 450 25.42 34.23 3.40
N GLU A 451 26.22 34.56 4.40
CA GLU A 451 27.01 35.79 4.46
C GLU A 451 28.48 35.45 4.28
N ILE A 452 29.12 36.04 3.25
CA ILE A 452 30.54 35.85 2.99
C ILE A 452 31.26 37.12 3.43
N ARG A 453 32.22 36.97 4.36
CA ARG A 453 33.04 38.05 4.88
C ARG A 453 34.50 37.82 4.50
N TRP A 454 35.11 38.85 3.94
CA TRP A 454 36.55 38.87 3.68
C TRP A 454 37.24 39.70 4.77
N PHE A 455 38.32 39.18 5.28
CA PHE A 455 39.18 39.87 6.25
C PHE A 455 40.52 40.07 5.61
N ASN A 456 41.08 41.27 5.78
CA ASN A 456 42.47 41.51 5.43
C ASN A 456 43.30 41.01 6.61
N ASP A 457 44.04 39.89 6.45
CA ASP A 457 45.12 39.54 7.34
C ASP A 457 46.26 40.55 7.11
N ILE A 458 46.57 41.34 8.13
CA ILE A 458 47.69 42.22 8.17
C ILE A 458 48.88 41.49 8.82
#